data_72881d79888cb5e416b79b7db5d8f76f
#
_entry.id   72881d79888cb5e416b79b7db5d8f76f
#
_cell.length_a   1.000
_cell.length_b   1.000
_cell.length_c   1.000
_cell.angle_alpha   90.00
_cell.angle_beta   90.00
_cell.angle_gamma   90.00
#
_symmetry.space_group_name_H-M   'P 1'
#
loop_
_entity.id
_entity.type
_entity.pdbx_description
1 polymer ?
#
loop_
_entity_poly.entity_id
_entity_poly.type
_entity_poly.pdbx_seq_one_letter_code
_entity_poly.pdbx_strand_id
1 'polypeptide(L)'
;AQWAPPRAGLGPQTSSSVEALTGDSADRPTVVGVLIDPMAQGAHAETDLAALGVFGQRYLDRIYAAYDEVSPLAAGWRERVGLHSWHIIMIHAFLFGGGYGGEAIAVARPYL
;
A
#
# COMPACT_ATOMS: atom_id res chain seq x y z
N ALA A 1 5.04 13.10 -23.83
CA ALA A 1 5.38 13.69 -22.52
C ALA A 1 6.75 13.18 -22.10
N GLN A 2 7.72 14.07 -21.98
CA GLN A 2 9.06 13.70 -21.52
C GLN A 2 9.04 13.64 -20.00
N TRP A 3 9.40 12.46 -19.45
CA TRP A 3 9.65 12.30 -18.03
C TRP A 3 10.93 13.08 -17.67
N ALA A 4 10.83 14.01 -16.73
CA ALA A 4 11.98 14.68 -16.15
C ALA A 4 12.29 14.05 -14.78
N PRO A 5 13.53 13.62 -14.50
CA PRO A 5 13.89 13.09 -13.20
C PRO A 5 13.77 14.19 -12.13
N PRO A 6 13.39 13.85 -10.89
CA PRO A 6 13.39 14.80 -9.79
C PRO A 6 14.79 15.35 -9.58
N ARG A 7 14.88 16.65 -9.33
CA ARG A 7 16.16 17.33 -9.09
C ARG A 7 16.88 16.69 -7.90
N ALA A 8 18.11 16.29 -8.11
CA ALA A 8 19.03 15.89 -7.05
C ALA A 8 19.18 17.07 -6.06
N GLY A 9 18.74 16.89 -4.82
CA GLY A 9 18.84 17.94 -3.79
C GLY A 9 18.02 17.66 -2.54
N LEU A 10 17.25 16.61 -2.50
CA LEU A 10 16.59 16.16 -1.28
C LEU A 10 17.51 15.17 -0.58
N GLY A 11 18.33 15.71 0.36
CA GLY A 11 19.03 14.88 1.32
C GLY A 11 18.05 14.01 2.12
N PRO A 12 18.55 13.01 2.89
CA PRO A 12 17.69 12.06 3.58
C PRO A 12 16.73 12.78 4.53
N GLN A 13 15.49 12.86 4.14
CA GLN A 13 14.40 13.34 5.01
C GLN A 13 13.96 12.20 5.92
N THR A 14 14.81 11.86 6.88
CA THR A 14 14.52 10.74 7.79
C THR A 14 14.05 11.17 9.17
N SER A 15 13.92 12.46 9.47
CA SER A 15 13.63 12.88 10.84
C SER A 15 12.44 13.82 11.03
N SER A 16 11.90 14.45 9.98
CA SER A 16 10.87 15.46 10.19
C SER A 16 9.42 14.96 10.15
N SER A 17 9.20 13.75 9.63
CA SER A 17 7.84 13.22 9.53
C SER A 17 7.33 12.58 10.83
N VAL A 18 8.21 12.24 11.76
CA VAL A 18 7.84 11.61 13.03
C VAL A 18 7.49 12.67 14.10
N GLU A 19 8.09 13.83 14.03
CA GLU A 19 7.84 14.90 15.01
C GLU A 19 6.49 15.60 14.86
N ALA A 20 5.90 15.59 13.67
CA ALA A 20 4.62 16.24 13.40
C ALA A 20 3.40 15.51 13.99
N LEU A 21 3.56 14.28 14.47
CA LEU A 21 2.49 13.46 15.05
C LEU A 21 2.52 13.38 16.58
N THR A 22 3.53 13.95 17.21
CA THR A 22 3.61 14.05 18.68
C THR A 22 2.95 15.33 19.16
N GLY A 23 1.63 15.40 19.03
CA GLY A 23 0.82 16.39 19.74
C GLY A 23 0.82 16.06 21.25
N ASP A 24 1.32 17.01 22.01
CA ASP A 24 1.45 17.01 23.45
C ASP A 24 0.17 16.55 24.17
N SER A 25 0.22 15.39 24.80
CA SER A 25 -0.56 15.05 25.97
C SER A 25 0.23 14.04 26.81
N ALA A 26 0.82 14.54 27.87
CA ALA A 26 1.88 13.93 28.67
C ALA A 26 1.52 12.64 29.44
N ASP A 27 0.39 11.95 29.17
CA ASP A 27 -0.03 10.85 30.06
C ASP A 27 -0.74 9.66 29.36
N ARG A 28 -0.60 9.52 28.05
CA ARG A 28 -1.09 8.32 27.33
C ARG A 28 0.02 7.74 26.46
N PRO A 29 0.20 6.41 26.43
CA PRO A 29 1.14 5.79 25.50
C PRO A 29 0.74 6.17 24.07
N THR A 30 1.58 6.97 23.42
CA THR A 30 1.35 7.37 22.03
C THR A 30 1.70 6.19 21.12
N VAL A 31 0.69 5.65 20.44
CA VAL A 31 0.90 4.63 19.42
C VAL A 31 1.24 5.33 18.11
N VAL A 32 2.39 5.03 17.56
CA VAL A 32 2.86 5.54 16.27
C VAL A 32 2.80 4.43 15.24
N GLY A 33 2.24 4.74 14.06
CA GLY A 33 2.30 3.86 12.92
C GLY A 33 3.63 4.00 12.18
N VAL A 34 4.27 2.88 11.88
CA VAL A 34 5.51 2.83 11.10
C VAL A 34 5.29 1.98 9.87
N LEU A 35 5.65 2.51 8.69
CA LEU A 35 5.65 1.74 7.43
C LEU A 35 6.96 0.95 7.33
N ILE A 36 6.83 -0.34 7.04
CA ILE A 36 7.94 -1.28 6.87
C ILE A 36 7.81 -2.01 5.53
N ASP A 37 8.83 -2.76 5.15
CA ASP A 37 8.89 -3.53 3.90
C ASP A 37 8.66 -2.67 2.65
N PRO A 38 9.49 -1.66 2.42
CA PRO A 38 9.29 -0.78 1.29
C PRO A 38 9.53 -1.52 -0.03
N MET A 39 8.51 -1.58 -0.87
CA MET A 39 8.61 -1.90 -2.30
C MET A 39 8.48 -0.60 -3.10
N ALA A 40 9.32 0.38 -2.77
CA ALA A 40 9.25 1.72 -3.36
C ALA A 40 9.46 1.67 -4.86
N GLN A 41 8.45 2.05 -5.61
CA GLN A 41 8.48 2.16 -7.07
C GLN A 41 7.53 3.27 -7.52
N GLY A 42 7.83 3.89 -8.64
CA GLY A 42 6.92 4.83 -9.29
C GLY A 42 5.79 4.07 -9.97
N ALA A 43 4.77 3.70 -9.20
CA ALA A 43 3.66 2.88 -9.66
C ALA A 43 2.31 3.47 -9.27
N HIS A 44 1.25 2.78 -9.62
CA HIS A 44 -0.11 3.17 -9.29
C HIS A 44 -0.39 3.02 -7.79
N ALA A 45 -0.94 4.04 -7.14
CA ALA A 45 -1.22 4.04 -5.70
C ALA A 45 -2.12 2.86 -5.26
N GLU A 46 -3.04 2.42 -6.12
CA GLU A 46 -3.90 1.28 -5.86
C GLU A 46 -3.11 -0.03 -5.65
N THR A 47 -1.92 -0.16 -6.24
CA THR A 47 -1.05 -1.33 -6.03
C THR A 47 -0.57 -1.41 -4.59
N ASP A 48 -0.13 -0.30 -4.01
CA ASP A 48 0.33 -0.25 -2.63
C ASP A 48 -0.82 -0.48 -1.64
N LEU A 49 -1.99 0.11 -1.93
CA LEU A 49 -3.19 -0.11 -1.13
C LEU A 49 -3.69 -1.55 -1.19
N ALA A 50 -3.65 -2.18 -2.37
CA ALA A 50 -3.98 -3.59 -2.51
C ALA A 50 -3.02 -4.50 -1.74
N ALA A 51 -1.73 -4.16 -1.71
CA ALA A 51 -0.71 -4.89 -0.97
C ALA A 51 -1.04 -5.00 0.53
N LEU A 52 -1.59 -3.95 1.12
CA LEU A 52 -1.99 -3.95 2.53
C LEU A 52 -3.03 -5.01 2.85
N GLY A 53 -3.89 -5.36 1.90
CA GLY A 53 -4.98 -6.31 2.09
C GLY A 53 -4.63 -7.77 1.82
N VAL A 54 -3.51 -8.05 1.13
CA VAL A 54 -3.18 -9.41 0.65
C VAL A 54 -3.07 -10.44 1.77
N PHE A 55 -2.47 -10.06 2.91
CA PHE A 55 -2.27 -10.96 4.05
C PHE A 55 -3.24 -10.69 5.21
N GLY A 56 -4.30 -9.95 4.97
CA GLY A 56 -5.28 -9.58 5.97
C GLY A 56 -4.79 -8.45 6.87
N GLN A 57 -5.38 -7.28 6.70
CA GLN A 57 -5.09 -6.11 7.53
C GLN A 57 -6.32 -5.74 8.34
N ARG A 58 -6.14 -5.67 9.65
CA ARG A 58 -7.19 -5.18 10.54
C ARG A 58 -7.46 -3.69 10.23
N TYR A 59 -8.72 -3.32 10.18
CA TYR A 59 -9.15 -1.95 9.85
C TYR A 59 -8.81 -1.48 8.41
N LEU A 60 -8.65 -2.39 7.46
CA LEU A 60 -8.32 -2.08 6.08
C LEU A 60 -9.26 -1.05 5.45
N ASP A 61 -10.58 -1.19 5.68
CA ASP A 61 -11.57 -0.24 5.16
C ASP A 61 -11.38 1.18 5.70
N ARG A 62 -10.94 1.31 6.95
CA ARG A 62 -10.63 2.62 7.55
C ARG A 62 -9.38 3.23 6.93
N ILE A 63 -8.38 2.41 6.62
CA ILE A 63 -7.16 2.84 5.95
C ILE A 63 -7.50 3.35 4.55
N TYR A 64 -8.30 2.59 3.81
CA TYR A 64 -8.74 3.00 2.47
C TYR A 64 -9.55 4.29 2.49
N ALA A 65 -10.49 4.43 3.44
CA ALA A 65 -11.29 5.64 3.57
C ALA A 65 -10.42 6.86 3.90
N ALA A 66 -9.49 6.72 4.84
CA ALA A 66 -8.59 7.81 5.22
C ALA A 66 -7.64 8.20 4.07
N TYR A 67 -7.18 7.24 3.28
CA TYR A 67 -6.37 7.52 2.10
C TYR A 67 -7.17 8.28 1.04
N ASP A 68 -8.37 7.79 0.73
CA ASP A 68 -9.26 8.37 -0.29
C ASP A 68 -9.70 9.80 0.07
N GLU A 69 -9.84 10.11 1.35
CA GLU A 69 -10.13 11.45 1.86
C GLU A 69 -9.00 12.45 1.55
N VAL A 70 -7.76 12.03 1.69
CA VAL A 70 -6.57 12.89 1.49
C VAL A 70 -6.13 12.91 0.03
N SER A 71 -6.22 11.79 -0.64
CA SER A 71 -5.81 11.61 -2.04
C SER A 71 -6.87 10.78 -2.77
N PRO A 72 -7.89 11.44 -3.34
CA PRO A 72 -9.02 10.75 -3.96
C PRO A 72 -8.60 9.73 -5.01
N LEU A 73 -9.08 8.52 -4.85
CA LEU A 73 -8.85 7.41 -5.76
C LEU A 73 -9.78 7.49 -6.97
N ALA A 74 -9.33 6.96 -8.10
CA ALA A 74 -10.15 6.93 -9.31
C ALA A 74 -11.41 6.09 -9.13
N ALA A 75 -12.50 6.48 -9.78
CA ALA A 75 -13.75 5.73 -9.76
C ALA A 75 -13.52 4.24 -10.10
N GLY A 76 -14.20 3.33 -9.41
CA GLY A 76 -14.06 1.89 -9.61
C GLY A 76 -12.79 1.27 -9.02
N TRP A 77 -12.03 1.98 -8.21
CA TRP A 77 -10.79 1.45 -7.61
C TRP A 77 -11.01 0.18 -6.78
N ARG A 78 -12.15 0.07 -6.09
CA ARG A 78 -12.47 -1.13 -5.30
C ARG A 78 -12.58 -2.39 -6.14
N GLU A 79 -13.09 -2.27 -7.35
CA GLU A 79 -13.20 -3.38 -8.31
C GLU A 79 -11.83 -3.80 -8.84
N ARG A 80 -10.84 -2.88 -8.85
CA ARG A 80 -9.47 -3.16 -9.29
C ARG A 80 -8.54 -3.68 -8.19
N VAL A 81 -8.95 -3.66 -6.94
CA VAL A 81 -8.12 -4.15 -5.81
C VAL A 81 -7.63 -5.58 -6.05
N GLY A 82 -8.51 -6.48 -6.50
CA GLY A 82 -8.13 -7.85 -6.82
C GLY A 82 -7.08 -7.93 -7.93
N LEU A 83 -7.21 -7.11 -8.97
CA LEU A 83 -6.26 -7.06 -10.07
C LEU A 83 -4.86 -6.60 -9.59
N HIS A 84 -4.80 -5.59 -8.73
CA HIS A 84 -3.54 -5.11 -8.18
C HIS A 84 -2.91 -6.09 -7.18
N SER A 85 -3.71 -6.75 -6.35
CA SER A 85 -3.22 -7.76 -5.40
C SER A 85 -2.73 -9.03 -6.09
N TRP A 86 -3.25 -9.35 -7.27
CA TRP A 86 -2.86 -10.52 -8.05
C TRP A 86 -1.35 -10.57 -8.32
N HIS A 87 -0.72 -9.44 -8.62
CA HIS A 87 0.72 -9.35 -8.83
C HIS A 87 1.52 -9.85 -7.61
N ILE A 88 1.13 -9.44 -6.41
CA ILE A 88 1.81 -9.83 -5.17
C ILE A 88 1.59 -11.32 -4.89
N ILE A 89 0.38 -11.82 -5.10
CA ILE A 89 0.03 -13.23 -4.91
C ILE A 89 0.84 -14.11 -5.90
N MET A 90 1.02 -13.64 -7.14
CA MET A 90 1.85 -14.35 -8.12
C MET A 90 3.32 -14.41 -7.72
N ILE A 91 3.89 -13.34 -7.19
CA ILE A 91 5.25 -13.35 -6.65
C ILE A 91 5.36 -14.38 -5.52
N HIS A 92 4.39 -14.44 -4.62
CA HIS A 92 4.38 -15.41 -3.53
C HIS A 92 4.21 -16.86 -4.04
N ALA A 93 3.37 -17.07 -5.05
CA ALA A 93 3.24 -18.37 -5.71
C ALA A 93 4.57 -18.83 -6.33
N PHE A 94 5.29 -17.92 -6.97
CA PHE A 94 6.60 -18.21 -7.57
C PHE A 94 7.66 -18.52 -6.52
N LEU A 95 7.74 -17.74 -5.45
CA LEU A 95 8.79 -17.87 -4.43
C LEU A 95 8.52 -19.02 -3.44
N PHE A 96 7.28 -19.24 -3.07
CA PHE A 96 6.91 -20.14 -1.98
C PHE A 96 6.06 -21.33 -2.41
N GLY A 97 5.42 -21.28 -3.57
CA GLY A 97 4.51 -22.32 -4.06
C GLY A 97 3.28 -22.50 -3.17
N GLY A 98 2.93 -23.74 -2.89
CA GLY A 98 1.82 -24.08 -1.98
C GLY A 98 0.46 -23.60 -2.49
N GLY A 99 -0.37 -23.09 -1.57
CA GLY A 99 -1.74 -22.63 -1.87
C GLY A 99 -1.84 -21.32 -2.68
N TYR A 100 -0.73 -20.58 -2.80
CA TYR A 100 -0.75 -19.27 -3.50
C TYR A 100 -1.13 -19.37 -4.99
N GLY A 101 -0.80 -20.48 -5.66
CA GLY A 101 -1.22 -20.70 -7.04
C GLY A 101 -2.74 -20.79 -7.18
N GLY A 102 -3.41 -21.52 -6.29
CA GLY A 102 -4.86 -21.60 -6.24
C GLY A 102 -5.51 -20.26 -5.91
N GLU A 103 -4.92 -19.51 -4.99
CA GLU A 103 -5.37 -18.16 -4.63
C GLU A 103 -5.24 -17.20 -5.80
N ALA A 104 -4.13 -17.22 -6.53
CA ALA A 104 -3.93 -16.41 -7.72
C ALA A 104 -5.00 -16.67 -8.78
N ILE A 105 -5.36 -17.93 -9.02
CA ILE A 105 -6.44 -18.30 -9.94
C ILE A 105 -7.80 -17.79 -9.45
N ALA A 106 -8.08 -17.93 -8.15
CA ALA A 106 -9.33 -17.45 -7.57
C ALA A 106 -9.51 -15.94 -7.70
N VAL A 107 -8.44 -15.18 -7.45
CA VAL A 107 -8.43 -13.71 -7.58
C VAL A 107 -8.54 -13.26 -9.03
N ALA A 108 -7.93 -13.98 -9.98
CA ALA A 108 -8.00 -13.65 -11.42
C ALA A 108 -9.38 -13.93 -12.05
N ARG A 109 -10.10 -14.92 -11.53
CA ARG A 109 -11.35 -15.41 -12.15
C ARG A 109 -12.39 -14.34 -12.45
N PRO A 110 -12.66 -13.33 -11.58
CA PRO A 110 -13.64 -12.28 -11.88
C PRO A 110 -13.29 -11.39 -13.07
N TYR A 111 -12.02 -11.43 -13.54
CA TYR A 111 -11.50 -10.60 -14.62
C TYR A 111 -11.38 -11.35 -15.96
N LEU A 112 -11.68 -12.63 -15.97
CA LEU A 112 -11.64 -13.50 -17.16
C LEU A 112 -13.02 -13.67 -17.77
#